data_ddfc2ca7ac503b38a96d3b3fff7eb75b
#
_entry.id   ddfc2ca7ac503b38a96d3b3fff7eb75b
#
_cell.length_a   1.000
_cell.length_b   1.000
_cell.length_c   1.000
_cell.angle_alpha   90.00
_cell.angle_beta   90.00
_cell.angle_gamma   90.00
#
_symmetry.space_group_name_H-M   'P 1'
#
loop_
_entity.id
_entity.type
_entity.pdbx_description
1 polymer ?
#
loop_
_entity_poly.entity_id
_entity_poly.type
_entity_poly.pdbx_seq_one_letter_code
_entity_poly.pdbx_strand_id
1 'polypeptide(L)'
;FSTASIILYFFTQRKEFFLFAFFAGFSGAGMAILTPDVTYSFPHIDYVRHMIGHSMILLGVTYAMVIDHLRPQFKDVHRVLAAMTLFMLSMYPINYLLGAPANYWFVIEKPPGLNITDYMRDAPYHMIDIFIIAVIVCYLIYIPYLIKDKLQTSRP
;
A
#
# COMPACT_ATOMS: atom_id res chain seq x y z
N PHE A 1 5.61 5.66 2.00
CA PHE A 1 4.41 6.17 2.68
C PHE A 1 3.90 5.17 3.72
N SER A 2 3.74 3.87 3.40
CA SER A 2 3.31 2.86 4.37
C SER A 2 4.23 2.78 5.59
N THR A 3 5.55 2.84 5.38
CA THR A 3 6.55 2.92 6.45
C THR A 3 6.34 4.13 7.35
N ALA A 4 6.18 5.32 6.75
CA ALA A 4 5.93 6.53 7.53
C ALA A 4 4.62 6.43 8.32
N SER A 5 3.56 5.89 7.70
CA SER A 5 2.27 5.73 8.36
C SER A 5 2.33 4.76 9.53
N ILE A 6 3.00 3.61 9.42
CA ILE A 6 3.09 2.68 10.55
C ILE A 6 3.96 3.26 11.68
N ILE A 7 5.02 3.98 11.36
CA ILE A 7 5.83 4.70 12.36
C ILE A 7 4.98 5.76 13.07
N LEU A 8 4.26 6.61 12.32
CA LEU A 8 3.37 7.62 12.89
C LEU A 8 2.27 7.01 13.75
N TYR A 9 1.76 5.83 13.36
CA TYR A 9 0.83 5.10 14.21
C TYR A 9 1.44 4.79 15.57
N PHE A 10 2.63 4.23 15.64
CA PHE A 10 3.26 3.88 16.93
C PHE A 10 3.53 5.09 17.84
N PHE A 11 3.82 6.24 17.25
CA PHE A 11 4.03 7.46 18.03
C PHE A 11 2.73 8.16 18.45
N THR A 12 1.70 8.12 17.60
CA THR A 12 0.49 8.93 17.81
C THR A 12 -0.72 8.13 18.27
N GLN A 13 -0.69 6.80 18.11
CA GLN A 13 -1.79 5.86 18.35
C GLN A 13 -3.08 6.20 17.55
N ARG A 14 -2.95 7.00 16.48
CA ARG A 14 -4.08 7.40 15.64
C ARG A 14 -4.41 6.32 14.63
N LYS A 15 -5.65 5.85 14.67
CA LYS A 15 -6.17 4.77 13.83
C LYS A 15 -6.02 5.05 12.33
N GLU A 16 -6.08 6.31 11.91
CA GLU A 16 -5.96 6.70 10.50
C GLU A 16 -4.62 6.27 9.90
N PHE A 17 -3.54 6.41 10.65
CA PHE A 17 -2.21 5.96 10.21
C PHE A 17 -2.11 4.44 10.13
N PHE A 18 -2.68 3.72 11.09
CA PHE A 18 -2.79 2.26 10.99
C PHE A 18 -3.57 1.85 9.75
N LEU A 19 -4.73 2.45 9.48
CA LEU A 19 -5.57 2.09 8.34
C LEU A 19 -4.85 2.30 7.01
N PHE A 20 -4.16 3.44 6.86
CA PHE A 20 -3.36 3.68 5.67
C PHE A 20 -2.24 2.64 5.53
N ALA A 21 -1.49 2.37 6.60
CA ALA A 21 -0.44 1.35 6.60
C ALA A 21 -0.98 -0.06 6.34
N PHE A 22 -2.18 -0.38 6.85
CA PHE A 22 -2.84 -1.66 6.64
C PHE A 22 -3.12 -1.90 5.15
N PHE A 23 -3.86 -1.01 4.49
CA PHE A 23 -4.22 -1.20 3.09
C PHE A 23 -3.03 -1.03 2.15
N ALA A 24 -2.24 0.04 2.31
CA ALA A 24 -1.06 0.29 1.49
C ALA A 24 0.09 -0.69 1.78
N GLY A 25 0.21 -1.18 3.02
CA GLY A 25 1.20 -2.18 3.41
C GLY A 25 0.89 -3.56 2.81
N PHE A 26 -0.32 -4.08 3.02
CA PHE A 26 -0.68 -5.38 2.44
C PHE A 26 -0.68 -5.36 0.91
N SER A 27 -1.15 -4.29 0.26
CA SER A 27 -1.11 -4.19 -1.19
C SER A 27 0.31 -3.94 -1.73
N GLY A 28 1.01 -2.94 -1.21
CA GLY A 28 2.32 -2.53 -1.72
C GLY A 28 3.48 -3.37 -1.18
N ALA A 29 3.64 -3.44 0.16
CA ALA A 29 4.74 -4.21 0.74
C ALA A 29 4.55 -5.72 0.53
N GLY A 30 3.32 -6.23 0.53
CA GLY A 30 3.03 -7.61 0.19
C GLY A 30 3.46 -7.96 -1.23
N MET A 31 3.11 -7.12 -2.21
CA MET A 31 3.55 -7.29 -3.60
C MET A 31 5.07 -7.18 -3.75
N ALA A 32 5.69 -6.20 -3.07
CA ALA A 32 7.14 -6.02 -3.13
C ALA A 32 7.93 -7.22 -2.57
N ILE A 33 7.38 -7.95 -1.61
CA ILE A 33 7.99 -9.19 -1.12
C ILE A 33 7.78 -10.35 -2.10
N LEU A 34 6.59 -10.45 -2.68
CA LEU A 34 6.26 -11.54 -3.61
C LEU A 34 6.92 -11.37 -4.98
N THR A 35 7.07 -10.13 -5.42
CA THR A 35 7.67 -9.76 -6.72
C THR A 35 8.72 -8.66 -6.50
N PRO A 36 9.88 -8.99 -5.90
CA PRO A 36 10.89 -7.99 -5.58
C PRO A 36 11.48 -7.38 -6.85
N ASP A 37 11.26 -6.07 -7.03
CA ASP A 37 11.87 -5.28 -8.11
C ASP A 37 13.23 -4.76 -7.65
N VAL A 38 14.23 -5.63 -7.67
CA VAL A 38 15.61 -5.32 -7.31
C VAL A 38 16.58 -5.90 -8.33
N THR A 39 17.59 -5.12 -8.66
CA THR A 39 18.59 -5.49 -9.69
C THR A 39 19.42 -6.71 -9.26
N TYR A 40 19.63 -6.88 -7.97
CA TYR A 40 20.50 -7.92 -7.41
C TYR A 40 19.70 -8.88 -6.52
N SER A 41 20.06 -10.18 -6.60
CA SER A 41 19.48 -11.20 -5.73
C SER A 41 20.27 -11.33 -4.40
N PHE A 42 19.74 -12.17 -3.49
CA PHE A 42 20.46 -12.52 -2.26
C PHE A 42 21.87 -13.07 -2.59
N PRO A 43 22.94 -12.69 -1.84
CA PRO A 43 22.93 -11.93 -0.58
C PRO A 43 23.22 -10.42 -0.73
N HIS A 44 22.98 -9.81 -1.87
CA HIS A 44 23.28 -8.39 -2.08
C HIS A 44 22.52 -7.48 -1.08
N ILE A 45 23.18 -6.44 -0.61
CA ILE A 45 22.65 -5.56 0.45
C ILE A 45 21.32 -4.89 0.06
N ASP A 46 21.14 -4.54 -1.21
CA ASP A 46 19.91 -3.91 -1.68
C ASP A 46 18.73 -4.88 -1.64
N TYR A 47 18.96 -6.16 -1.98
CA TYR A 47 17.96 -7.21 -1.80
C TYR A 47 17.56 -7.35 -0.32
N VAL A 48 18.57 -7.45 0.56
CA VAL A 48 18.36 -7.62 2.01
C VAL A 48 17.59 -6.42 2.59
N ARG A 49 17.97 -5.19 2.22
CA ARG A 49 17.25 -3.96 2.63
C ARG A 49 15.80 -3.96 2.16
N HIS A 50 15.58 -4.31 0.89
CA HIS A 50 14.25 -4.38 0.30
C HIS A 50 13.35 -5.35 1.08
N MET A 51 13.83 -6.58 1.28
CA MET A 51 13.08 -7.63 1.98
C MET A 51 12.81 -7.26 3.44
N ILE A 52 13.82 -6.78 4.18
CA ILE A 52 13.66 -6.37 5.58
C ILE A 52 12.70 -5.18 5.67
N GLY A 53 12.88 -4.15 4.85
CA GLY A 53 12.06 -2.94 4.91
C GLY A 53 10.57 -3.23 4.70
N HIS A 54 10.24 -4.04 3.70
CA HIS A 54 8.85 -4.39 3.42
C HIS A 54 8.27 -5.36 4.45
N SER A 55 9.06 -6.32 4.94
CA SER A 55 8.65 -7.21 6.02
C SER A 55 8.37 -6.47 7.33
N MET A 56 9.14 -5.45 7.66
CA MET A 56 8.92 -4.62 8.86
C MET A 56 7.62 -3.82 8.79
N ILE A 57 7.18 -3.39 7.61
CA ILE A 57 5.87 -2.74 7.44
C ILE A 57 4.76 -3.74 7.81
N LEU A 58 4.80 -4.95 7.24
CA LEU A 58 3.80 -5.99 7.53
C LEU A 58 3.83 -6.44 8.99
N LEU A 59 5.02 -6.54 9.59
CA LEU A 59 5.19 -6.85 11.00
C LEU A 59 4.53 -5.79 11.89
N GLY A 60 4.79 -4.50 11.62
CA GLY A 60 4.18 -3.39 12.36
C GLY A 60 2.66 -3.35 12.25
N VAL A 61 2.12 -3.57 11.05
CA VAL A 61 0.68 -3.67 10.83
C VAL A 61 0.09 -4.87 11.57
N THR A 62 0.74 -6.03 11.49
CA THR A 62 0.29 -7.25 12.18
C THR A 62 0.33 -7.07 13.70
N TYR A 63 1.37 -6.42 14.23
CA TYR A 63 1.46 -6.08 15.64
C TYR A 63 0.24 -5.24 16.08
N ALA A 64 -0.06 -4.16 15.38
CA ALA A 64 -1.21 -3.31 15.69
C ALA A 64 -2.55 -4.07 15.62
N MET A 65 -2.68 -5.03 14.72
CA MET A 65 -3.87 -5.88 14.62
C MET A 65 -4.00 -6.85 15.82
N VAL A 66 -2.90 -7.45 16.23
CA VAL A 66 -2.91 -8.54 17.24
C VAL A 66 -2.85 -7.99 18.66
N ILE A 67 -1.97 -7.02 18.90
CA ILE A 67 -1.70 -6.48 20.24
C ILE A 67 -2.64 -5.32 20.58
N ASP A 68 -2.80 -4.38 19.64
CA ASP A 68 -3.68 -3.21 19.87
C ASP A 68 -5.14 -3.49 19.42
N HIS A 69 -5.42 -4.72 18.97
CA HIS A 69 -6.75 -5.18 18.54
C HIS A 69 -7.40 -4.30 17.47
N LEU A 70 -6.59 -3.64 16.64
CA LEU A 70 -7.09 -2.79 15.58
C LEU A 70 -7.57 -3.61 14.37
N ARG A 71 -8.65 -3.12 13.79
CA ARG A 71 -9.19 -3.71 12.55
C ARG A 71 -9.83 -2.62 11.68
N PRO A 72 -9.83 -2.80 10.35
CA PRO A 72 -10.59 -1.95 9.45
C PRO A 72 -12.09 -2.21 9.58
N GLN A 73 -12.88 -1.18 9.24
CA GLN A 73 -14.33 -1.24 9.03
C GLN A 73 -14.63 -0.95 7.55
N PHE A 74 -15.83 -1.29 7.08
CA PHE A 74 -16.21 -1.07 5.69
C PHE A 74 -16.02 0.39 5.23
N LYS A 75 -16.42 1.36 6.05
CA LYS A 75 -16.22 2.79 5.79
C LYS A 75 -14.74 3.20 5.66
N ASP A 76 -13.85 2.45 6.31
CA ASP A 76 -12.42 2.78 6.32
C ASP A 76 -11.77 2.45 4.96
N VAL A 77 -12.31 1.47 4.20
CA VAL A 77 -11.88 1.19 2.82
C VAL A 77 -12.02 2.46 1.96
N HIS A 78 -13.19 3.09 1.99
CA HIS A 78 -13.45 4.30 1.19
C HIS A 78 -12.59 5.49 1.64
N ARG A 79 -12.37 5.65 2.95
CA ARG A 79 -11.52 6.72 3.51
C ARG A 79 -10.08 6.57 3.06
N VAL A 80 -9.56 5.34 3.10
CA VAL A 80 -8.19 5.07 2.66
C VAL A 80 -8.06 5.24 1.16
N LEU A 81 -9.01 4.73 0.36
CA LEU A 81 -9.01 4.96 -1.09
C LEU A 81 -9.05 6.46 -1.43
N ALA A 82 -9.87 7.25 -0.74
CA ALA A 82 -9.90 8.69 -0.93
C ALA A 82 -8.55 9.34 -0.56
N ALA A 83 -7.94 8.95 0.56
CA ALA A 83 -6.63 9.43 0.97
C ALA A 83 -5.54 9.05 -0.05
N MET A 84 -5.51 7.80 -0.52
CA MET A 84 -4.57 7.34 -1.54
C MET A 84 -4.72 8.12 -2.85
N THR A 85 -5.97 8.38 -3.27
CA THR A 85 -6.25 9.18 -4.47
C THR A 85 -5.74 10.61 -4.30
N LEU A 86 -5.99 11.22 -3.16
CA LEU A 86 -5.50 12.58 -2.87
C LEU A 86 -3.96 12.63 -2.88
N PHE A 87 -3.31 11.64 -2.27
CA PHE A 87 -1.85 11.51 -2.33
C PHE A 87 -1.35 11.34 -3.77
N MET A 88 -1.96 10.47 -4.54
CA MET A 88 -1.63 10.25 -5.95
C MET A 88 -1.72 11.56 -6.74
N LEU A 89 -2.82 12.28 -6.60
CA LEU A 89 -3.02 13.57 -7.28
C LEU A 89 -2.01 14.62 -6.83
N SER A 90 -1.62 14.63 -5.55
CA SER A 90 -0.62 15.56 -5.04
C SER A 90 0.81 15.25 -5.52
N MET A 91 1.10 13.99 -5.87
CA MET A 91 2.42 13.62 -6.39
C MET A 91 2.69 14.18 -7.80
N TYR A 92 1.66 14.47 -8.59
CA TYR A 92 1.83 15.08 -9.91
C TYR A 92 2.57 16.43 -9.85
N PRO A 93 2.04 17.45 -9.16
CA PRO A 93 2.75 18.73 -9.05
C PRO A 93 4.08 18.60 -8.31
N ILE A 94 4.19 17.71 -7.33
CA ILE A 94 5.45 17.49 -6.60
C ILE A 94 6.53 16.96 -7.54
N ASN A 95 6.25 15.91 -8.31
CA ASN A 95 7.21 15.37 -9.26
C ASN A 95 7.56 16.38 -10.35
N TYR A 96 6.57 17.15 -10.83
CA TYR A 96 6.81 18.18 -11.82
C TYR A 96 7.74 19.29 -11.30
N LEU A 97 7.54 19.75 -10.06
CA LEU A 97 8.37 20.78 -9.43
C LEU A 97 9.80 20.30 -9.13
N LEU A 98 9.95 19.03 -8.76
CA LEU A 98 11.27 18.45 -8.47
C LEU A 98 12.06 18.14 -9.76
N GLY A 99 11.38 17.89 -10.88
CA GLY A 99 11.99 17.49 -12.14
C GLY A 99 12.60 16.08 -12.11
N ALA A 100 13.11 15.62 -13.25
CA ALA A 100 13.76 14.32 -13.34
C ALA A 100 14.99 14.24 -12.38
N PRO A 101 15.21 13.10 -11.71
CA PRO A 101 14.56 11.80 -11.86
C PRO A 101 13.38 11.53 -10.90
N ALA A 102 12.75 12.58 -10.36
CA ALA A 102 11.63 12.41 -9.42
C ALA A 102 10.42 11.76 -10.11
N ASN A 103 10.00 10.62 -9.58
CA ASN A 103 8.82 9.88 -10.05
C ASN A 103 8.15 9.16 -8.87
N TYR A 104 7.78 9.93 -7.84
CA TYR A 104 7.09 9.40 -6.67
C TYR A 104 5.74 8.82 -7.06
N TRP A 105 5.46 7.61 -6.56
CA TRP A 105 4.27 6.83 -6.88
C TRP A 105 4.11 6.49 -8.36
N PHE A 106 5.19 6.61 -9.13
CA PHE A 106 5.22 6.29 -10.55
C PHE A 106 4.12 7.01 -11.36
N VAL A 107 3.75 8.23 -10.94
CA VAL A 107 2.65 8.97 -11.58
C VAL A 107 3.06 9.58 -12.93
N ILE A 108 4.34 9.81 -13.16
CA ILE A 108 4.86 10.38 -14.42
C ILE A 108 5.19 9.27 -15.42
N GLU A 109 5.91 8.24 -14.95
CA GLU A 109 6.37 7.11 -15.76
C GLU A 109 6.14 5.80 -15.03
N LYS A 110 5.98 4.71 -15.79
CA LYS A 110 5.90 3.36 -15.22
C LYS A 110 7.20 3.00 -14.48
N PRO A 111 7.15 2.16 -13.43
CA PRO A 111 8.37 1.66 -12.80
C PRO A 111 9.18 0.85 -13.81
N PRO A 112 10.52 0.92 -13.77
CA PRO A 112 11.38 0.13 -14.64
C PRO A 112 11.32 -1.35 -14.28
N GLY A 113 11.72 -2.22 -15.23
CA GLY A 113 11.77 -3.67 -15.03
C GLY A 113 10.48 -4.38 -15.43
N LEU A 114 10.52 -5.70 -15.45
CA LEU A 114 9.36 -6.54 -15.77
C LEU A 114 8.41 -6.59 -14.57
N ASN A 115 7.28 -5.94 -14.69
CA ASN A 115 6.29 -5.88 -13.63
C ASN A 115 4.86 -5.76 -14.20
N ILE A 116 3.86 -5.79 -13.32
CA ILE A 116 2.45 -5.76 -13.72
C ILE A 116 2.08 -4.50 -14.52
N THR A 117 2.83 -3.40 -14.37
CA THR A 117 2.53 -2.15 -15.09
C THR A 117 2.84 -2.23 -16.59
N ASP A 118 3.61 -3.24 -17.04
CA ASP A 118 3.87 -3.45 -18.45
C ASP A 118 2.60 -3.81 -19.24
N TYR A 119 1.62 -4.41 -18.54
CA TYR A 119 0.32 -4.78 -19.11
C TYR A 119 -0.71 -3.64 -19.02
N MET A 120 -0.36 -2.51 -18.42
CA MET A 120 -1.22 -1.34 -18.29
C MET A 120 -1.02 -0.38 -19.46
N ARG A 121 -1.96 0.55 -19.60
CA ARG A 121 -1.87 1.64 -20.57
C ARG A 121 -0.57 2.42 -20.42
N ASP A 122 -0.18 3.14 -21.46
CA ASP A 122 0.99 4.02 -21.39
C ASP A 122 0.75 5.21 -20.45
N ALA A 123 1.84 5.80 -19.96
CA ALA A 123 1.78 6.98 -19.14
C ALA A 123 1.12 8.15 -19.89
N PRO A 124 0.29 8.96 -19.24
CA PRO A 124 -0.08 8.92 -17.83
C PRO A 124 -1.29 8.01 -17.52
N TYR A 125 -1.88 7.36 -18.53
CA TYR A 125 -3.15 6.62 -18.39
C TYR A 125 -3.03 5.35 -17.54
N HIS A 126 -1.82 4.79 -17.37
CA HIS A 126 -1.57 3.67 -16.46
C HIS A 126 -2.04 3.95 -15.02
N MET A 127 -2.13 5.23 -14.62
CA MET A 127 -2.64 5.60 -13.30
C MET A 127 -4.11 5.26 -13.09
N ILE A 128 -4.91 5.22 -14.17
CA ILE A 128 -6.29 4.75 -14.10
C ILE A 128 -6.32 3.24 -13.80
N ASP A 129 -5.43 2.47 -14.44
CA ASP A 129 -5.33 1.04 -14.24
C ASP A 129 -4.84 0.72 -12.82
N ILE A 130 -3.84 1.45 -12.33
CA ILE A 130 -3.35 1.35 -10.94
C ILE A 130 -4.48 1.67 -9.95
N PHE A 131 -5.28 2.71 -10.21
CA PHE A 131 -6.41 3.06 -9.35
C PHE A 131 -7.46 1.94 -9.31
N ILE A 132 -7.83 1.38 -10.45
CA ILE A 132 -8.79 0.27 -10.52
C ILE A 132 -8.26 -0.93 -9.74
N ILE A 133 -6.99 -1.29 -9.93
CA ILE A 133 -6.36 -2.39 -9.20
C ILE A 133 -6.32 -2.09 -7.70
N ALA A 134 -5.97 -0.87 -7.29
CA ALA A 134 -5.96 -0.48 -5.89
C ALA A 134 -7.35 -0.63 -5.23
N VAL A 135 -8.41 -0.23 -5.94
CA VAL A 135 -9.80 -0.42 -5.48
C VAL A 135 -10.08 -1.92 -5.27
N ILE A 136 -9.81 -2.75 -6.28
CA ILE A 136 -10.05 -4.20 -6.21
C ILE A 136 -9.26 -4.81 -5.03
N VAL A 137 -7.98 -4.51 -4.92
CA VAL A 137 -7.11 -5.06 -3.87
C VAL A 137 -7.55 -4.62 -2.48
N CYS A 138 -7.94 -3.35 -2.28
CA CYS A 138 -8.45 -2.88 -0.99
C CYS A 138 -9.71 -3.64 -0.56
N TYR A 139 -10.63 -3.91 -1.49
CA TYR A 139 -11.82 -4.71 -1.18
C TYR A 139 -11.47 -6.18 -0.92
N LEU A 140 -10.55 -6.78 -1.68
CA LEU A 140 -10.09 -8.15 -1.45
C LEU A 140 -9.46 -8.31 -0.07
N ILE A 141 -8.61 -7.36 0.34
CA ILE A 141 -8.00 -7.34 1.68
C ILE A 141 -9.08 -7.21 2.78
N TYR A 142 -10.20 -6.52 2.49
CA TYR A 142 -11.30 -6.35 3.45
C TYR A 142 -12.26 -7.56 3.53
N ILE A 143 -12.33 -8.43 2.51
CA ILE A 143 -13.26 -9.57 2.48
C ILE A 143 -13.26 -10.43 3.77
N PRO A 144 -12.13 -10.81 4.37
CA PRO A 144 -12.12 -11.61 5.59
C PRO A 144 -12.89 -10.96 6.75
N TYR A 145 -12.80 -9.64 6.85
CA TYR A 145 -13.51 -8.85 7.88
C TYR A 145 -15.01 -8.79 7.60
N LEU A 146 -15.39 -8.62 6.34
CA LEU A 146 -16.80 -8.64 5.92
C LEU A 146 -17.47 -9.96 6.24
N ILE A 147 -16.79 -11.09 5.95
CA ILE A 147 -17.29 -12.44 6.25
C ILE A 147 -17.45 -12.60 7.76
N LYS A 148 -16.43 -12.22 8.55
CA LYS A 148 -16.48 -12.32 10.01
C LYS A 148 -17.64 -11.51 10.59
N ASP A 149 -17.85 -10.28 10.13
CA ASP A 149 -18.91 -9.40 10.61
C ASP A 149 -20.30 -10.00 10.31
N LYS A 150 -20.50 -10.52 9.09
CA LYS A 150 -21.77 -11.19 8.73
C LYS A 150 -22.03 -12.42 9.58
N LEU A 151 -21.03 -13.27 9.81
CA LEU A 151 -21.17 -14.47 10.65
C LEU A 151 -21.47 -14.14 12.11
N GLN A 152 -20.97 -13.02 12.64
CA GLN A 152 -21.27 -12.58 14.00
C GLN A 152 -22.69 -12.02 14.14
N THR A 153 -23.19 -11.30 13.11
CA THR A 153 -24.57 -10.76 13.10
C THR A 153 -25.64 -11.86 12.90
N SER A 154 -25.26 -12.99 12.31
CA SER A 154 -26.16 -14.12 12.04
C SER A 154 -26.30 -15.12 13.22
N ARG A 155 -25.61 -14.91 14.33
CA ARG A 155 -25.77 -15.72 15.53
C ARG A 155 -26.85 -15.07 16.39
N PRO A 156 -27.97 -15.82 16.69
CA PRO A 156 -29.07 -15.35 17.51
C PRO A 156 -28.65 -15.07 18.95
#